data_1f4dd5e33d947401180352fd42f272cc
#
_entry.id   1f4dd5e33d947401180352fd42f272cc
#
_cell.length_a   1.000
_cell.length_b   1.000
_cell.length_c   1.000
_cell.angle_alpha   90.00
_cell.angle_beta   90.00
_cell.angle_gamma   90.00
#
_symmetry.space_group_name_H-M   'P 1'
#
loop_
_entity.id
_entity.type
_entity.pdbx_description
1 polymer ?
#
loop_
_entity_poly.entity_id
_entity_poly.type
_entity_poly.pdbx_seq_one_letter_code
_entity_poly.pdbx_strand_id
1 'polypeptide(L)'
;ARIPQLLAVAEVRQAAQDAKASGATRFCMGAAWRAPKDRDIEAVSALIRAVKDEGLEACCTLGMLEDGHAEILRDAGLDYYNHNLDTAPDFYNDIISTRDYQDRLDTLVRVRNAGINVCCGGIVGMGESRLQRAALIAELANLAPYPESVPINHLVKVAGTPLAEQPDLDPLEFVRTVAVARITMPKARVRLSAGRQDMGD
;
A
#
# COMPACT_ATOMS: atom_id res chain seq x y z
N ALA A 1 -15.38 -17.32 10.10
CA ALA A 1 -15.15 -16.79 8.77
C ALA A 1 -14.10 -17.67 8.07
N ARG A 2 -14.35 -18.11 6.83
CA ARG A 2 -13.31 -18.77 6.02
C ARG A 2 -12.21 -17.76 5.73
N ILE A 3 -10.96 -18.10 6.08
CA ILE A 3 -9.79 -17.34 5.62
C ILE A 3 -9.79 -17.48 4.09
N PRO A 4 -9.80 -16.35 3.34
CA PRO A 4 -9.74 -16.43 1.89
C PRO A 4 -8.48 -17.20 1.48
N GLN A 5 -8.64 -18.23 0.68
CA GLN A 5 -7.54 -19.00 0.12
C GLN A 5 -6.86 -18.13 -0.95
N LEU A 6 -5.54 -18.19 -1.04
CA LEU A 6 -4.82 -17.54 -2.15
C LEU A 6 -5.34 -18.07 -3.49
N LEU A 7 -5.36 -17.22 -4.50
CA LEU A 7 -5.67 -17.61 -5.86
C LEU A 7 -4.63 -18.62 -6.37
N ALA A 8 -5.04 -19.51 -7.27
CA ALA A 8 -4.11 -20.42 -7.91
C ALA A 8 -3.11 -19.66 -8.81
N VAL A 9 -1.90 -20.19 -8.95
CA VAL A 9 -0.84 -19.58 -9.77
C VAL A 9 -1.32 -19.33 -11.21
N ALA A 10 -2.11 -20.23 -11.79
CA ALA A 10 -2.66 -20.08 -13.15
C ALA A 10 -3.63 -18.91 -13.25
N GLU A 11 -4.45 -18.67 -12.21
CA GLU A 11 -5.39 -17.53 -12.17
C GLU A 11 -4.65 -16.20 -12.08
N VAL A 12 -3.60 -16.12 -11.24
CA VAL A 12 -2.77 -14.94 -11.12
C VAL A 12 -1.99 -14.65 -12.42
N ARG A 13 -1.47 -15.70 -13.07
CA ARG A 13 -0.80 -15.57 -14.38
C ARG A 13 -1.75 -15.01 -15.43
N GLN A 14 -2.97 -15.54 -15.54
CA GLN A 14 -3.96 -15.04 -16.49
C GLN A 14 -4.30 -13.57 -16.20
N ALA A 15 -4.55 -13.22 -14.95
CA ALA A 15 -4.84 -11.83 -14.58
C ALA A 15 -3.67 -10.88 -14.88
N ALA A 16 -2.43 -11.33 -14.70
CA ALA A 16 -1.24 -10.57 -15.05
C ALA A 16 -1.12 -10.34 -16.56
N GLN A 17 -1.42 -11.36 -17.38
CA GLN A 17 -1.46 -11.26 -18.85
C GLN A 17 -2.52 -10.26 -19.29
N ASP A 18 -3.73 -10.31 -18.75
CA ASP A 18 -4.82 -9.40 -19.06
C ASP A 18 -4.46 -7.95 -18.68
N ALA A 19 -3.85 -7.75 -17.50
CA ALA A 19 -3.35 -6.45 -17.07
C ALA A 19 -2.27 -5.91 -18.03
N LYS A 20 -1.32 -6.76 -18.43
CA LYS A 20 -0.27 -6.40 -19.40
C LYS A 20 -0.86 -6.02 -20.75
N ALA A 21 -1.82 -6.78 -21.26
CA ALA A 21 -2.53 -6.48 -22.51
C ALA A 21 -3.27 -5.14 -22.44
N SER A 22 -3.71 -4.74 -21.23
CA SER A 22 -4.32 -3.42 -20.95
C SER A 22 -3.29 -2.31 -20.69
N GLY A 23 -1.99 -2.56 -20.90
CA GLY A 23 -0.92 -1.57 -20.78
C GLY A 23 -0.35 -1.40 -19.37
N ALA A 24 -0.65 -2.29 -18.41
CA ALA A 24 -0.04 -2.26 -17.10
C ALA A 24 1.46 -2.60 -17.18
N THR A 25 2.25 -1.90 -16.38
CA THR A 25 3.69 -2.18 -16.19
C THR A 25 3.97 -2.85 -14.83
N ARG A 26 2.98 -2.83 -13.92
CA ARG A 26 3.06 -3.42 -12.58
C ARG A 26 1.77 -4.16 -12.26
N PHE A 27 1.91 -5.31 -11.62
CA PHE A 27 0.80 -6.08 -11.10
C PHE A 27 0.86 -6.14 -9.57
N CYS A 28 -0.22 -5.72 -8.90
CA CYS A 28 -0.29 -5.69 -7.45
C CYS A 28 -1.15 -6.84 -6.94
N MET A 29 -0.61 -7.61 -6.00
CA MET A 29 -1.27 -8.71 -5.31
C MET A 29 -1.47 -8.36 -3.85
N GLY A 30 -2.62 -8.69 -3.29
CA GLY A 30 -2.91 -8.39 -1.89
C GLY A 30 -3.59 -9.54 -1.17
N ALA A 31 -3.24 -9.70 0.11
CA ALA A 31 -3.97 -10.53 1.05
C ALA A 31 -4.23 -9.72 2.33
N ALA A 32 -5.47 -9.72 2.80
CA ALA A 32 -5.87 -8.94 3.98
C ALA A 32 -5.43 -9.64 5.28
N TRP A 33 -4.13 -9.93 5.40
CA TRP A 33 -3.54 -10.53 6.59
C TRP A 33 -3.05 -9.45 7.56
N ARG A 34 -2.99 -9.81 8.83
CA ARG A 34 -2.22 -9.03 9.80
C ARG A 34 -0.72 -9.16 9.49
N ALA A 35 -0.27 -10.39 9.30
CA ALA A 35 1.07 -10.79 8.85
C ALA A 35 0.93 -12.13 8.10
N PRO A 36 1.74 -12.39 7.07
CA PRO A 36 1.82 -13.72 6.46
C PRO A 36 2.47 -14.69 7.46
N LYS A 37 2.15 -15.98 7.34
CA LYS A 37 2.84 -17.05 8.05
C LYS A 37 3.92 -17.64 7.15
N ASP A 38 4.94 -18.26 7.72
CA ASP A 38 6.03 -18.90 6.94
C ASP A 38 5.51 -19.80 5.83
N ARG A 39 4.48 -20.61 6.13
CA ARG A 39 3.84 -21.50 5.15
C ARG A 39 3.19 -20.77 3.96
N ASP A 40 2.82 -19.50 4.14
CA ASP A 40 2.14 -18.70 3.12
C ASP A 40 3.17 -18.01 2.21
N ILE A 41 4.39 -17.79 2.70
CA ILE A 41 5.48 -17.10 1.98
C ILE A 41 5.88 -17.86 0.71
N GLU A 42 6.00 -19.20 0.78
CA GLU A 42 6.35 -19.99 -0.40
C GLU A 42 5.25 -19.94 -1.47
N ALA A 43 3.99 -19.99 -1.07
CA ALA A 43 2.87 -19.86 -1.99
C ALA A 43 2.85 -18.46 -2.65
N VAL A 44 3.08 -17.40 -1.88
CA VAL A 44 3.19 -16.01 -2.40
C VAL A 44 4.39 -15.88 -3.34
N SER A 45 5.51 -16.51 -3.01
CA SER A 45 6.71 -16.51 -3.86
C SER A 45 6.44 -17.13 -5.23
N ALA A 46 5.64 -18.19 -5.29
CA ALA A 46 5.22 -18.78 -6.57
C ALA A 46 4.33 -17.81 -7.39
N LEU A 47 3.45 -17.05 -6.74
CA LEU A 47 2.64 -16.01 -7.41
C LEU A 47 3.50 -14.87 -7.93
N ILE A 48 4.51 -14.42 -7.17
CA ILE A 48 5.46 -13.38 -7.59
C ILE A 48 6.20 -13.85 -8.84
N ARG A 49 6.75 -15.06 -8.84
CA ARG A 49 7.44 -15.62 -10.00
C ARG A 49 6.54 -15.65 -11.23
N ALA A 50 5.27 -16.05 -11.07
CA ALA A 50 4.32 -16.05 -12.18
C ALA A 50 4.08 -14.67 -12.79
N VAL A 51 4.02 -13.62 -11.98
CA VAL A 51 3.92 -12.22 -12.45
C VAL A 51 5.21 -11.77 -13.14
N LYS A 52 6.37 -12.13 -12.60
CA LYS A 52 7.68 -11.81 -13.18
C LYS A 52 7.89 -12.49 -14.55
N ASP A 53 7.44 -13.73 -14.71
CA ASP A 53 7.50 -14.46 -15.98
C ASP A 53 6.74 -13.72 -17.11
N GLU A 54 5.68 -12.98 -16.77
CA GLU A 54 4.94 -12.15 -17.71
C GLU A 54 5.65 -10.82 -18.03
N GLY A 55 6.79 -10.53 -17.39
CA GLY A 55 7.58 -9.32 -17.61
C GLY A 55 7.01 -8.07 -16.94
N LEU A 56 6.19 -8.23 -15.91
CA LEU A 56 5.64 -7.13 -15.11
C LEU A 56 6.47 -6.91 -13.83
N GLU A 57 6.46 -5.69 -13.31
CA GLU A 57 6.85 -5.45 -11.91
C GLU A 57 5.83 -6.11 -10.98
N ALA A 58 6.32 -6.87 -9.99
CA ALA A 58 5.49 -7.47 -8.96
C ALA A 58 5.42 -6.57 -7.72
N CYS A 59 4.22 -6.32 -7.21
CA CYS A 59 3.98 -5.60 -5.97
C CYS A 59 3.08 -6.44 -5.05
N CYS A 60 3.43 -6.51 -3.75
CA CYS A 60 2.62 -7.25 -2.77
C CYS A 60 2.18 -6.36 -1.60
N THR A 61 0.98 -6.65 -1.08
CA THR A 61 0.42 -6.10 0.16
C THR A 61 -0.02 -7.28 1.04
N LEU A 62 0.78 -7.65 2.04
CA LEU A 62 0.57 -8.87 2.83
C LEU A 62 0.44 -8.59 4.34
N GLY A 63 0.39 -7.32 4.74
CA GLY A 63 0.45 -6.93 6.14
C GLY A 63 1.88 -6.72 6.64
N MET A 64 2.12 -6.96 7.93
CA MET A 64 3.44 -6.80 8.55
C MET A 64 4.33 -7.98 8.18
N LEU A 65 5.57 -7.70 7.81
CA LEU A 65 6.55 -8.76 7.56
C LEU A 65 7.37 -9.05 8.83
N GLU A 66 7.60 -10.32 9.09
CA GLU A 66 8.52 -10.80 10.11
C GLU A 66 9.94 -10.93 9.51
N ASP A 67 10.93 -11.21 10.37
CA ASP A 67 12.32 -11.36 9.96
C ASP A 67 12.48 -12.51 8.96
N GLY A 68 13.23 -12.28 7.88
CA GLY A 68 13.45 -13.23 6.79
C GLY A 68 12.38 -13.23 5.70
N HIS A 69 11.17 -12.75 5.96
CA HIS A 69 10.09 -12.74 4.96
C HIS A 69 10.43 -11.85 3.77
N ALA A 70 10.96 -10.65 4.01
CA ALA A 70 11.29 -9.71 2.95
C ALA A 70 12.37 -10.27 2.02
N GLU A 71 13.39 -10.91 2.55
CA GLU A 71 14.47 -11.54 1.80
C GLU A 71 13.95 -12.66 0.88
N ILE A 72 13.07 -13.54 1.39
CA ILE A 72 12.47 -14.62 0.59
C ILE A 72 11.62 -14.04 -0.56
N LEU A 73 10.82 -12.99 -0.29
CA LEU A 73 10.01 -12.36 -1.31
C LEU A 73 10.86 -11.64 -2.37
N ARG A 74 11.98 -10.99 -1.96
CA ARG A 74 12.96 -10.40 -2.89
C ARG A 74 13.55 -11.50 -3.80
N ASP A 75 13.97 -12.62 -3.22
CA ASP A 75 14.60 -13.71 -3.97
C ASP A 75 13.60 -14.38 -4.94
N ALA A 76 12.29 -14.26 -4.66
CA ALA A 76 11.24 -14.61 -5.61
C ALA A 76 11.03 -13.58 -6.74
N GLY A 77 11.68 -12.41 -6.66
CA GLY A 77 11.61 -11.35 -7.66
C GLY A 77 10.65 -10.20 -7.34
N LEU A 78 10.26 -10.02 -6.08
CA LEU A 78 9.39 -8.91 -5.67
C LEU A 78 10.08 -7.57 -5.88
N ASP A 79 9.46 -6.68 -6.69
CA ASP A 79 9.99 -5.35 -6.97
C ASP A 79 9.52 -4.31 -5.94
N TYR A 80 8.27 -4.40 -5.49
CA TYR A 80 7.66 -3.44 -4.56
C TYR A 80 6.88 -4.13 -3.45
N TYR A 81 7.00 -3.59 -2.24
CA TYR A 81 6.12 -3.97 -1.14
C TYR A 81 5.26 -2.77 -0.74
N ASN A 82 3.93 -2.96 -0.74
CA ASN A 82 2.99 -1.93 -0.32
C ASN A 82 2.67 -2.10 1.18
N HIS A 83 3.00 -1.06 1.95
CA HIS A 83 2.67 -0.98 3.36
C HIS A 83 2.46 0.48 3.75
N ASN A 84 1.21 0.91 3.76
CA ASN A 84 0.86 2.31 4.01
C ASN A 84 1.04 2.67 5.49
N LEU A 85 1.37 3.93 5.77
CA LEU A 85 1.29 4.51 7.12
C LEU A 85 -0.17 4.78 7.53
N ASP A 86 -1.07 4.81 6.57
CA ASP A 86 -2.49 5.09 6.63
C ASP A 86 -2.80 6.55 6.99
N THR A 87 -2.30 7.08 8.11
CA THR A 87 -2.53 8.47 8.52
C THR A 87 -1.32 9.02 9.30
N ALA A 88 -1.44 10.21 9.88
CA ALA A 88 -0.42 10.82 10.72
C ALA A 88 -0.25 10.08 12.06
N PRO A 89 0.95 10.11 12.69
CA PRO A 89 1.21 9.41 13.95
C PRO A 89 0.25 9.80 15.08
N ASP A 90 -0.07 11.08 15.18
CA ASP A 90 -0.94 11.64 16.22
C ASP A 90 -2.43 11.34 16.03
N PHE A 91 -2.83 10.92 14.83
CA PHE A 91 -4.20 10.52 14.51
C PHE A 91 -4.35 9.00 14.35
N TYR A 92 -3.25 8.26 14.31
CA TYR A 92 -3.26 6.84 14.01
C TYR A 92 -4.10 6.01 14.98
N ASN A 93 -3.96 6.27 16.28
CA ASN A 93 -4.65 5.51 17.33
C ASN A 93 -6.15 5.82 17.40
N ASP A 94 -6.61 6.93 16.84
CA ASP A 94 -8.04 7.25 16.74
C ASP A 94 -8.73 6.37 15.69
N ILE A 95 -7.97 5.88 14.70
CA ILE A 95 -8.51 5.10 13.57
C ILE A 95 -8.17 3.61 13.70
N ILE A 96 -6.98 3.26 14.18
CA ILE A 96 -6.44 1.90 14.17
C ILE A 96 -6.08 1.48 15.59
N SER A 97 -6.83 0.52 16.12
CA SER A 97 -6.63 -0.03 17.47
C SER A 97 -5.97 -1.41 17.49
N THR A 98 -5.70 -2.00 16.31
CA THR A 98 -5.24 -3.40 16.20
C THR A 98 -3.74 -3.53 15.96
N ARG A 99 -3.04 -2.42 15.72
CA ARG A 99 -1.60 -2.36 15.38
C ARG A 99 -1.05 -1.04 15.88
N ASP A 100 0.22 -1.03 16.24
CA ASP A 100 0.93 0.19 16.56
C ASP A 100 1.52 0.84 15.30
N TYR A 101 1.70 2.16 15.36
CA TYR A 101 2.31 2.90 14.25
C TYR A 101 3.74 2.43 13.98
N GLN A 102 4.47 2.09 15.05
CA GLN A 102 5.84 1.57 14.96
C GLN A 102 5.93 0.24 14.19
N ASP A 103 4.94 -0.65 14.33
CA ASP A 103 4.87 -1.91 13.56
C ASP A 103 4.94 -1.66 12.04
N ARG A 104 4.35 -0.55 11.58
CA ARG A 104 4.39 -0.16 10.16
C ARG A 104 5.77 0.31 9.74
N LEU A 105 6.39 1.16 10.55
CA LEU A 105 7.74 1.64 10.29
C LEU A 105 8.76 0.48 10.28
N ASP A 106 8.66 -0.44 11.22
CA ASP A 106 9.54 -1.61 11.30
C ASP A 106 9.41 -2.50 10.06
N THR A 107 8.18 -2.68 9.56
CA THR A 107 7.95 -3.41 8.31
C THR A 107 8.63 -2.71 7.13
N LEU A 108 8.51 -1.38 7.03
CA LEU A 108 9.18 -0.61 5.97
C LEU A 108 10.71 -0.73 6.05
N VAL A 109 11.27 -0.74 7.26
CA VAL A 109 12.71 -0.96 7.47
C VAL A 109 13.14 -2.34 6.97
N ARG A 110 12.38 -3.42 7.31
CA ARG A 110 12.68 -4.79 6.82
C ARG A 110 12.64 -4.85 5.29
N VAL A 111 11.63 -4.25 4.67
CA VAL A 111 11.49 -4.17 3.21
C VAL A 111 12.70 -3.47 2.58
N ARG A 112 13.14 -2.34 3.15
CA ARG A 112 14.31 -1.60 2.68
C ARG A 112 15.60 -2.41 2.81
N ASN A 113 15.81 -3.02 3.97
CA ASN A 113 17.01 -3.82 4.24
C ASN A 113 17.14 -5.01 3.29
N ALA A 114 16.01 -5.58 2.87
CA ALA A 114 15.98 -6.61 1.84
C ALA A 114 16.24 -6.09 0.42
N GLY A 115 16.31 -4.78 0.19
CA GLY A 115 16.52 -4.19 -1.14
C GLY A 115 15.27 -4.13 -2.02
N ILE A 116 14.08 -4.24 -1.42
CA ILE A 116 12.79 -4.10 -2.13
C ILE A 116 12.38 -2.61 -2.11
N ASN A 117 11.84 -2.12 -3.22
CA ASN A 117 11.30 -0.77 -3.27
C ASN A 117 10.02 -0.65 -2.41
N VAL A 118 9.84 0.51 -1.81
CA VAL A 118 8.69 0.79 -0.95
C VAL A 118 7.58 1.48 -1.73
N CYS A 119 6.37 0.93 -1.60
CA CYS A 119 5.12 1.60 -1.94
C CYS A 119 4.42 1.94 -0.63
N CYS A 120 4.41 3.21 -0.23
CA CYS A 120 3.87 3.64 1.05
C CYS A 120 3.19 4.99 0.91
N GLY A 121 1.99 5.10 1.40
CA GLY A 121 1.17 6.30 1.38
C GLY A 121 0.17 6.30 2.52
N GLY A 122 -0.99 6.91 2.29
CA GLY A 122 -2.03 7.00 3.29
C GLY A 122 -3.43 7.13 2.72
N ILE A 123 -4.37 7.29 3.63
CA ILE A 123 -5.80 7.48 3.36
C ILE A 123 -6.19 8.84 3.92
N VAL A 124 -6.89 9.64 3.14
CA VAL A 124 -7.42 10.93 3.56
C VAL A 124 -8.96 10.93 3.50
N GLY A 125 -9.57 11.79 4.30
CA GLY A 125 -11.03 11.84 4.45
C GLY A 125 -11.55 10.95 5.59
N MET A 126 -10.69 10.50 6.50
CA MET A 126 -11.07 9.70 7.67
C MET A 126 -11.49 10.57 8.88
N GLY A 127 -11.55 11.89 8.72
CA GLY A 127 -11.84 12.86 9.78
C GLY A 127 -10.60 13.61 10.28
N GLU A 128 -9.45 13.35 9.70
CA GLU A 128 -8.19 14.03 10.01
C GLU A 128 -8.23 15.52 9.63
N SER A 129 -7.54 16.35 10.39
CA SER A 129 -7.34 17.77 10.09
C SER A 129 -6.34 17.98 8.94
N ARG A 130 -6.32 19.20 8.41
CA ARG A 130 -5.30 19.60 7.41
C ARG A 130 -3.88 19.47 7.95
N LEU A 131 -3.67 19.74 9.25
CA LEU A 131 -2.36 19.62 9.88
C LEU A 131 -1.93 18.14 9.93
N GLN A 132 -2.84 17.25 10.24
CA GLN A 132 -2.56 15.81 10.26
C GLN A 132 -2.28 15.26 8.85
N ARG A 133 -2.98 15.76 7.80
CA ARG A 133 -2.59 15.43 6.41
C ARG A 133 -1.17 15.91 6.07
N ALA A 134 -0.82 17.11 6.50
CA ALA A 134 0.55 17.61 6.34
C ALA A 134 1.58 16.78 7.12
N ALA A 135 1.25 16.36 8.34
CA ALA A 135 2.09 15.48 9.15
C ALA A 135 2.32 14.12 8.47
N LEU A 136 1.27 13.49 7.91
CA LEU A 136 1.43 12.27 7.12
C LEU A 136 2.41 12.45 5.95
N ILE A 137 2.30 13.55 5.21
CA ILE A 137 3.22 13.81 4.10
C ILE A 137 4.65 14.07 4.61
N ALA A 138 4.79 14.77 5.73
CA ALA A 138 6.09 14.99 6.36
C ALA A 138 6.75 13.68 6.81
N GLU A 139 5.98 12.76 7.43
CA GLU A 139 6.48 11.44 7.81
C GLU A 139 6.99 10.67 6.58
N LEU A 140 6.20 10.62 5.51
CA LEU A 140 6.60 9.93 4.27
C LEU A 140 7.86 10.55 3.66
N ALA A 141 7.96 11.88 3.63
CA ALA A 141 9.09 12.60 3.06
C ALA A 141 10.38 12.48 3.90
N ASN A 142 10.24 12.26 5.21
CA ASN A 142 11.38 12.10 6.13
C ASN A 142 11.89 10.66 6.24
N LEU A 143 11.19 9.68 5.66
CA LEU A 143 11.76 8.33 5.51
C LEU A 143 13.06 8.42 4.67
N ALA A 144 14.10 7.72 5.07
CA ALA A 144 15.42 7.79 4.43
C ALA A 144 15.83 6.45 3.82
N PRO A 145 15.68 6.26 2.50
CA PRO A 145 15.03 7.17 1.53
C PRO A 145 13.51 7.19 1.64
N TYR A 146 12.87 8.25 1.14
CA TYR A 146 11.42 8.27 1.04
C TYR A 146 10.90 7.22 0.02
N PRO A 147 9.61 6.84 0.05
CA PRO A 147 9.09 5.77 -0.80
C PRO A 147 9.21 6.09 -2.29
N GLU A 148 9.50 5.08 -3.11
CA GLU A 148 9.52 5.17 -4.58
C GLU A 148 8.12 5.36 -5.16
N SER A 149 7.09 4.89 -4.45
CA SER A 149 5.69 5.00 -4.87
C SER A 149 4.84 5.44 -3.68
N VAL A 150 4.07 6.51 -3.86
CA VAL A 150 3.24 7.12 -2.81
C VAL A 150 1.79 7.18 -3.27
N PRO A 151 0.98 6.15 -2.96
CA PRO A 151 -0.45 6.17 -3.20
C PRO A 151 -1.16 7.07 -2.18
N ILE A 152 -1.91 8.05 -2.65
CA ILE A 152 -2.86 8.81 -1.84
C ILE A 152 -4.26 8.24 -2.12
N ASN A 153 -4.86 7.64 -1.11
CA ASN A 153 -6.18 7.07 -1.17
C ASN A 153 -7.20 8.07 -0.60
N HIS A 154 -8.38 8.12 -1.20
CA HIS A 154 -9.54 8.74 -0.58
C HIS A 154 -10.36 7.67 0.15
N LEU A 155 -10.92 7.99 1.31
CA LEU A 155 -11.76 7.07 2.05
C LEU A 155 -12.97 6.64 1.20
N VAL A 156 -13.10 5.35 0.97
CA VAL A 156 -14.32 4.75 0.42
C VAL A 156 -15.21 4.37 1.60
N LYS A 157 -16.32 5.08 1.77
CA LYS A 157 -17.25 4.85 2.87
C LYS A 157 -18.04 3.56 2.63
N VAL A 158 -18.08 2.70 3.62
CA VAL A 158 -18.85 1.45 3.57
C VAL A 158 -19.90 1.47 4.67
N ALA A 159 -21.16 1.28 4.31
CA ALA A 159 -22.27 1.26 5.26
C ALA A 159 -22.04 0.22 6.38
N GLY A 160 -22.34 0.60 7.60
CA GLY A 160 -22.15 -0.24 8.78
C GLY A 160 -20.71 -0.28 9.34
N THR A 161 -19.79 0.52 8.79
CA THR A 161 -18.45 0.70 9.36
C THR A 161 -18.36 1.97 10.20
N PRO A 162 -17.40 2.10 11.13
CA PRO A 162 -17.27 3.29 11.98
C PRO A 162 -17.05 4.60 11.21
N LEU A 163 -16.51 4.54 10.00
CA LEU A 163 -16.23 5.71 9.17
C LEU A 163 -17.30 5.98 8.11
N ALA A 164 -18.43 5.25 8.13
CA ALA A 164 -19.49 5.39 7.12
C ALA A 164 -20.09 6.82 7.06
N GLU A 165 -20.20 7.47 8.21
CA GLU A 165 -20.83 8.78 8.36
C GLU A 165 -19.82 9.95 8.41
N GLN A 166 -18.55 9.71 8.08
CA GLN A 166 -17.56 10.80 8.01
C GLN A 166 -17.98 11.83 6.95
N PRO A 167 -17.82 13.13 7.20
CA PRO A 167 -18.02 14.15 6.17
C PRO A 167 -17.17 13.90 4.94
N ASP A 168 -17.65 14.31 3.77
CA ASP A 168 -16.85 14.25 2.55
C ASP A 168 -15.67 15.19 2.63
N LEU A 169 -14.50 14.73 2.20
CA LEU A 169 -13.34 15.59 2.04
C LEU A 169 -13.56 16.49 0.82
N ASP A 170 -13.32 17.79 0.99
CA ASP A 170 -13.30 18.73 -0.14
C ASP A 170 -12.30 18.22 -1.21
N PRO A 171 -12.72 18.04 -2.47
CA PRO A 171 -11.85 17.59 -3.56
C PRO A 171 -10.58 18.43 -3.71
N LEU A 172 -10.63 19.73 -3.45
CA LEU A 172 -9.45 20.60 -3.48
C LEU A 172 -8.45 20.27 -2.37
N GLU A 173 -8.91 19.81 -1.21
CA GLU A 173 -8.01 19.34 -0.15
C GLU A 173 -7.30 18.03 -0.55
N PHE A 174 -7.98 17.15 -1.27
CA PHE A 174 -7.35 15.97 -1.84
C PHE A 174 -6.27 16.35 -2.86
N VAL A 175 -6.60 17.21 -3.81
CA VAL A 175 -5.66 17.72 -4.82
C VAL A 175 -4.45 18.38 -4.17
N ARG A 176 -4.67 19.23 -3.14
CA ARG A 176 -3.58 19.84 -2.36
C ARG A 176 -2.68 18.81 -1.71
N THR A 177 -3.24 17.76 -1.12
CA THR A 177 -2.47 16.69 -0.48
C THR A 177 -1.55 16.00 -1.49
N VAL A 178 -2.08 15.67 -2.67
CA VAL A 178 -1.31 15.06 -3.77
C VAL A 178 -0.22 16.02 -4.27
N ALA A 179 -0.54 17.30 -4.44
CA ALA A 179 0.41 18.30 -4.91
C ALA A 179 1.57 18.49 -3.91
N VAL A 180 1.27 18.60 -2.61
CA VAL A 180 2.31 18.71 -1.57
C VAL A 180 3.17 17.47 -1.53
N ALA A 181 2.58 16.27 -1.58
CA ALA A 181 3.34 15.01 -1.65
C ALA A 181 4.27 15.00 -2.87
N ARG A 182 3.82 15.48 -4.02
CA ARG A 182 4.63 15.56 -5.23
C ARG A 182 5.80 16.54 -5.13
N ILE A 183 5.61 17.66 -4.45
CA ILE A 183 6.64 18.69 -4.24
C ILE A 183 7.69 18.17 -3.25
N THR A 184 7.26 17.58 -2.15
CA THR A 184 8.15 17.11 -1.08
C THR A 184 8.92 15.84 -1.44
N MET A 185 8.37 15.00 -2.32
CA MET A 185 8.98 13.75 -2.78
C MET A 185 9.10 13.73 -4.32
N PRO A 186 9.97 14.59 -4.92
CA PRO A 186 9.98 14.84 -6.36
C PRO A 186 10.39 13.63 -7.22
N LYS A 187 11.11 12.66 -6.66
CA LYS A 187 11.50 11.41 -7.36
C LYS A 187 10.48 10.29 -7.17
N ALA A 188 9.56 10.42 -6.20
CA ALA A 188 8.54 9.41 -5.96
C ALA A 188 7.47 9.44 -7.06
N ARG A 189 6.90 8.27 -7.35
CA ARG A 189 5.66 8.17 -8.14
C ARG A 189 4.47 8.42 -7.21
N VAL A 190 4.13 9.69 -7.00
CA VAL A 190 2.89 10.07 -6.29
C VAL A 190 1.72 9.81 -7.21
N ARG A 191 0.68 9.13 -6.73
CA ARG A 191 -0.46 8.73 -7.54
C ARG A 191 -1.77 8.77 -6.76
N LEU A 192 -2.84 9.11 -7.47
CA LEU A 192 -4.21 8.85 -7.05
C LEU A 192 -4.41 7.33 -6.98
N SER A 193 -5.08 6.86 -5.93
CA SER A 193 -5.31 5.43 -5.74
C SER A 193 -6.78 5.15 -5.46
N ALA A 194 -7.13 4.34 -4.43
CA ALA A 194 -8.53 4.03 -4.13
C ALA A 194 -9.36 5.30 -3.83
N GLY A 195 -10.66 5.23 -4.13
CA GLY A 195 -11.63 6.31 -3.87
C GLY A 195 -11.59 7.49 -4.86
N ARG A 196 -10.65 7.53 -5.81
CA ARG A 196 -10.56 8.64 -6.77
C ARG A 196 -11.79 8.78 -7.68
N GLN A 197 -12.51 7.69 -7.94
CA GLN A 197 -13.69 7.67 -8.81
C GLN A 197 -14.91 8.32 -8.16
N ASP A 198 -14.92 8.40 -6.83
CA ASP A 198 -16.02 8.97 -6.06
C ASP A 198 -15.93 10.50 -5.95
N MET A 199 -14.85 11.10 -6.48
CA MET A 199 -14.58 12.54 -6.35
C MET A 199 -15.14 13.38 -7.52
N GLY A 200 -15.77 12.75 -8.51
CA GLY A 200 -16.24 13.44 -9.72
C GLY A 200 -15.11 13.81 -10.70
N ASP A 201 -15.51 14.35 -11.84
CA ASP A 201 -14.61 14.84 -12.89
C ASP A 201 -14.06 16.23 -12.58
#